data_d14747f7c2b45a4f3377a105f2a34169
#
_entry.id   d14747f7c2b45a4f3377a105f2a34169
#
_cell.length_a   1.000
_cell.length_b   1.000
_cell.length_c   1.000
_cell.angle_alpha   90.00
_cell.angle_beta   90.00
_cell.angle_gamma   90.00
#
_symmetry.space_group_name_H-M   'P 1'
#
loop_
_entity.id
_entity.type
_entity.pdbx_description
1 polymer ?
#
loop_
_entity_poly.entity_id
_entity_poly.type
_entity_poly.pdbx_seq_one_letter_code
_entity_poly.pdbx_strand_id
1 'polypeptide(L)'
;MLGSAQNRNVQGEDQQKLDVLANEAIKESLKFTGRVCVMGSEEDEEMIPIPSQYRPGKYVVLFDPLDGSSNIDVNAAVGTIFSVYRRVSDHGCGTVADILQPGIEQVAAGYVMYGSSTMLVYTTGQGVHGFTLDPTIGEFLLSHPRIVTPAIGKYYSVNESNFARWDKGVQTAVRGFHGDLPDYIAGKNSRYIGSLVADFHRNLIAGGIFMYPADTKNPNGKLRLLYECAPMAYIAEQAGGAATDGEHRIMERVPGSLHERSPLVIGSRDDVRFVAETIGRVRDSSLAAVGRPDRRS
;
A
#
# COMPACT_ATOMS: atom_id res chain seq x y z
N MET A 1 -15.53 -19.19 -10.53
CA MET A 1 -14.43 -18.90 -9.59
C MET A 1 -14.80 -17.88 -8.49
N LEU A 2 -16.03 -17.39 -8.49
CA LEU A 2 -16.53 -16.54 -7.41
C LEU A 2 -16.76 -17.34 -6.12
N GLY A 3 -16.74 -16.66 -4.98
CA GLY A 3 -17.09 -17.17 -3.68
C GLY A 3 -15.92 -17.60 -2.80
N SER A 4 -16.19 -17.70 -1.49
CA SER A 4 -15.23 -18.09 -0.47
C SER A 4 -14.58 -19.45 -0.74
N ALA A 5 -13.29 -19.56 -0.44
CA ALA A 5 -12.55 -20.81 -0.43
C ALA A 5 -12.91 -21.70 0.78
N GLN A 6 -13.76 -21.19 1.70
CA GLN A 6 -14.10 -21.79 3.00
C GLN A 6 -12.90 -21.96 3.96
N ASN A 7 -11.80 -21.28 3.67
CA ASN A 7 -10.62 -21.18 4.49
C ASN A 7 -10.45 -19.74 4.98
N ARG A 8 -9.74 -19.59 6.09
CA ARG A 8 -9.26 -18.29 6.54
C ARG A 8 -7.76 -18.20 6.30
N ASN A 9 -7.29 -17.04 5.86
CA ASN A 9 -5.87 -16.80 5.79
C ASN A 9 -5.28 -16.69 7.21
N VAL A 10 -3.97 -16.64 7.30
CA VAL A 10 -3.22 -16.53 8.57
C VAL A 10 -3.62 -15.32 9.42
N GLN A 11 -4.33 -14.38 8.84
CA GLN A 11 -4.79 -13.15 9.48
C GLN A 11 -6.26 -13.22 9.93
N GLY A 12 -6.92 -14.39 9.73
CA GLY A 12 -8.31 -14.62 10.10
C GLY A 12 -9.34 -14.01 9.13
N GLU A 13 -8.90 -13.56 7.93
CA GLU A 13 -9.76 -13.09 6.87
C GLU A 13 -10.25 -14.26 6.00
N ASP A 14 -11.48 -14.18 5.51
CA ASP A 14 -12.05 -15.24 4.67
C ASP A 14 -11.40 -15.16 3.27
N GLN A 15 -10.65 -16.21 2.89
CA GLN A 15 -10.01 -16.31 1.57
C GLN A 15 -11.04 -16.50 0.47
N GLN A 16 -10.91 -15.76 -0.61
CA GLN A 16 -11.63 -16.02 -1.84
C GLN A 16 -10.88 -17.04 -2.69
N LYS A 17 -11.59 -17.77 -3.54
CA LYS A 17 -10.95 -18.76 -4.44
C LYS A 17 -9.95 -18.13 -5.41
N LEU A 18 -10.16 -16.85 -5.75
CA LEU A 18 -9.23 -16.11 -6.62
C LEU A 18 -7.94 -15.72 -5.89
N ASP A 19 -7.99 -15.44 -4.58
CA ASP A 19 -6.78 -15.16 -3.79
C ASP A 19 -5.84 -16.37 -3.83
N VAL A 20 -6.38 -17.56 -3.55
CA VAL A 20 -5.62 -18.81 -3.59
C VAL A 20 -5.03 -19.07 -4.97
N LEU A 21 -5.83 -18.89 -6.03
CA LEU A 21 -5.37 -19.09 -7.40
C LEU A 21 -4.27 -18.10 -7.78
N ALA A 22 -4.44 -16.83 -7.45
CA ALA A 22 -3.45 -15.77 -7.74
C ALA A 22 -2.15 -16.01 -6.99
N ASN A 23 -2.23 -16.37 -5.71
CA ASN A 23 -1.09 -16.71 -4.89
C ASN A 23 -0.28 -17.87 -5.49
N GLU A 24 -0.92 -18.98 -5.80
CA GLU A 24 -0.27 -20.13 -6.42
C GLU A 24 0.31 -19.80 -7.80
N ALA A 25 -0.39 -19.04 -8.63
CA ALA A 25 0.09 -18.65 -9.95
C ALA A 25 1.38 -17.82 -9.88
N ILE A 26 1.47 -16.87 -8.93
CA ILE A 26 2.68 -16.06 -8.73
C ILE A 26 3.84 -16.94 -8.23
N LYS A 27 3.61 -17.77 -7.20
CA LYS A 27 4.62 -18.68 -6.66
C LYS A 27 5.17 -19.62 -7.72
N GLU A 28 4.27 -20.26 -8.49
CA GLU A 28 4.65 -21.16 -9.57
C GLU A 28 5.46 -20.45 -10.67
N SER A 29 5.08 -19.21 -11.03
CA SER A 29 5.77 -18.45 -12.07
C SER A 29 7.18 -18.00 -11.67
N LEU A 30 7.45 -17.83 -10.38
CA LEU A 30 8.72 -17.28 -9.89
C LEU A 30 9.73 -18.35 -9.47
N LYS A 31 9.28 -19.49 -8.94
CA LYS A 31 10.14 -20.48 -8.29
C LYS A 31 11.27 -21.07 -9.16
N PHE A 32 11.05 -21.19 -10.47
CA PHE A 32 12.01 -21.80 -11.39
C PHE A 32 12.85 -20.80 -12.19
N THR A 33 12.63 -19.50 -12.00
CA THR A 33 13.29 -18.44 -12.80
C THR A 33 14.80 -18.32 -12.53
N GLY A 34 15.30 -18.84 -11.41
CA GLY A 34 16.67 -18.64 -10.94
C GLY A 34 16.98 -17.18 -10.57
N ARG A 35 15.96 -16.33 -10.44
CA ARG A 35 16.11 -14.91 -10.08
C ARG A 35 15.82 -14.64 -8.61
N VAL A 36 14.86 -15.36 -8.04
CA VAL A 36 14.32 -15.18 -6.68
C VAL A 36 15.03 -16.13 -5.71
N CYS A 37 15.36 -15.68 -4.51
CA CYS A 37 15.89 -16.50 -3.43
C CYS A 37 14.84 -16.86 -2.38
N VAL A 38 13.88 -15.97 -2.16
CA VAL A 38 12.78 -16.16 -1.20
C VAL A 38 11.61 -15.25 -1.61
N MET A 39 10.41 -15.67 -1.29
CA MET A 39 9.19 -14.88 -1.47
C MET A 39 8.48 -14.68 -0.12
N GLY A 40 7.64 -13.64 -0.04
CA GLY A 40 6.66 -13.43 1.02
C GLY A 40 5.33 -13.02 0.41
N SER A 41 4.25 -13.63 0.89
CA SER A 41 2.90 -13.37 0.43
C SER A 41 1.99 -12.98 1.60
N GLU A 42 0.95 -12.20 1.34
CA GLU A 42 -0.10 -11.95 2.31
C GLU A 42 -0.80 -13.24 2.75
N GLU A 43 -0.92 -14.19 1.84
CA GLU A 43 -1.69 -15.42 2.02
C GLU A 43 -0.92 -16.57 2.69
N ASP A 44 0.41 -16.48 2.77
CA ASP A 44 1.27 -17.49 3.38
C ASP A 44 1.81 -16.99 4.73
N GLU A 45 1.71 -17.80 5.79
CA GLU A 45 2.12 -17.42 7.16
C GLU A 45 3.62 -17.16 7.28
N GLU A 46 4.41 -17.94 6.58
CA GLU A 46 5.85 -17.89 6.63
C GLU A 46 6.44 -17.43 5.29
N MET A 47 7.73 -17.12 5.32
CA MET A 47 8.48 -16.90 4.09
C MET A 47 8.45 -18.15 3.21
N ILE A 48 8.39 -17.98 1.90
CA ILE A 48 8.27 -19.02 0.91
C ILE A 48 9.68 -19.26 0.30
N PRO A 49 10.41 -20.30 0.73
CA PRO A 49 11.71 -20.60 0.17
C PRO A 49 11.59 -21.14 -1.27
N ILE A 50 12.64 -20.92 -2.07
CA ILE A 50 12.73 -21.55 -3.38
C ILE A 50 13.01 -23.05 -3.18
N PRO A 51 12.24 -23.96 -3.81
CA PRO A 51 12.43 -25.40 -3.69
C PRO A 51 13.84 -25.83 -4.09
N SER A 52 14.41 -26.82 -3.38
CA SER A 52 15.83 -27.24 -3.50
C SER A 52 16.24 -27.71 -4.89
N GLN A 53 15.29 -28.13 -5.73
CA GLN A 53 15.55 -28.50 -7.14
C GLN A 53 15.83 -27.29 -8.04
N TYR A 54 15.55 -26.07 -7.59
CA TYR A 54 15.79 -24.85 -8.34
C TYR A 54 16.94 -24.04 -7.74
N ARG A 55 17.67 -23.33 -8.59
CA ARG A 55 18.74 -22.45 -8.14
C ARG A 55 18.17 -21.17 -7.55
N PRO A 56 18.47 -20.81 -6.27
CA PRO A 56 18.07 -19.54 -5.70
C PRO A 56 18.82 -18.37 -6.37
N GLY A 57 18.10 -17.27 -6.56
CA GLY A 57 18.61 -16.06 -7.21
C GLY A 57 19.11 -14.98 -6.26
N LYS A 58 19.07 -13.73 -6.72
CA LYS A 58 19.60 -12.54 -6.03
C LYS A 58 18.51 -11.60 -5.52
N TYR A 59 17.24 -11.93 -5.72
CA TYR A 59 16.12 -11.05 -5.38
C TYR A 59 15.15 -11.72 -4.42
N VAL A 60 14.52 -10.88 -3.61
CA VAL A 60 13.35 -11.18 -2.79
C VAL A 60 12.15 -10.60 -3.49
N VAL A 61 11.04 -11.32 -3.53
CA VAL A 61 9.76 -10.81 -4.03
C VAL A 61 8.72 -10.91 -2.92
N LEU A 62 8.12 -9.76 -2.58
CA LEU A 62 7.03 -9.67 -1.62
C LEU A 62 5.79 -9.21 -2.37
N PHE A 63 4.64 -9.81 -2.09
CA PHE A 63 3.43 -9.51 -2.85
C PHE A 63 2.14 -9.74 -2.05
N ASP A 64 1.15 -8.93 -2.37
CA ASP A 64 -0.25 -9.17 -2.12
C ASP A 64 -0.85 -9.72 -3.43
N PRO A 65 -1.30 -10.98 -3.44
CA PRO A 65 -1.79 -11.59 -4.68
C PRO A 65 -3.04 -10.90 -5.21
N LEU A 66 -3.91 -10.39 -4.33
CA LEU A 66 -5.16 -9.78 -4.76
C LEU A 66 -5.73 -8.78 -3.74
N ASP A 67 -5.16 -7.55 -3.74
CA ASP A 67 -5.67 -6.41 -2.96
C ASP A 67 -7.15 -6.15 -3.23
N GLY A 68 -7.90 -5.98 -2.15
CA GLY A 68 -9.33 -5.68 -2.24
C GLY A 68 -10.20 -6.89 -2.54
N SER A 69 -9.82 -8.10 -2.12
CA SER A 69 -10.52 -9.36 -2.40
C SER A 69 -12.01 -9.35 -2.00
N SER A 70 -12.41 -8.54 -1.02
CA SER A 70 -13.83 -8.32 -0.67
C SER A 70 -14.67 -7.72 -1.82
N ASN A 71 -14.02 -7.14 -2.83
CA ASN A 71 -14.67 -6.56 -4.00
C ASN A 71 -14.93 -7.57 -5.14
N ILE A 72 -14.40 -8.79 -5.05
CA ILE A 72 -14.49 -9.81 -6.10
C ILE A 72 -15.94 -10.17 -6.39
N ASP A 73 -16.72 -10.50 -5.37
CA ASP A 73 -18.08 -10.99 -5.52
C ASP A 73 -19.08 -9.93 -6.02
N VAL A 74 -18.70 -8.65 -5.88
CA VAL A 74 -19.50 -7.52 -6.39
C VAL A 74 -18.94 -6.92 -7.67
N ASN A 75 -17.92 -7.56 -8.27
CA ASN A 75 -17.29 -7.14 -9.53
C ASN A 75 -16.74 -5.71 -9.50
N ALA A 76 -16.22 -5.28 -8.36
CA ALA A 76 -15.48 -4.02 -8.26
C ALA A 76 -13.98 -4.27 -8.49
N ALA A 77 -13.22 -3.20 -8.78
CA ALA A 77 -11.81 -3.31 -9.12
C ALA A 77 -10.97 -3.85 -7.96
N VAL A 78 -10.06 -4.75 -8.29
CA VAL A 78 -9.06 -5.37 -7.41
C VAL A 78 -7.68 -5.28 -8.06
N GLY A 79 -6.61 -5.66 -7.35
CA GLY A 79 -5.27 -5.61 -7.94
C GLY A 79 -4.27 -6.53 -7.26
N THR A 80 -3.15 -6.75 -7.92
CA THR A 80 -1.97 -7.44 -7.36
C THR A 80 -0.91 -6.39 -7.06
N ILE A 81 -0.28 -6.45 -5.88
CA ILE A 81 0.81 -5.54 -5.50
C ILE A 81 2.09 -6.37 -5.35
N PHE A 82 3.23 -5.84 -5.79
CA PHE A 82 4.51 -6.49 -5.60
C PHE A 82 5.65 -5.52 -5.34
N SER A 83 6.66 -6.01 -4.62
CA SER A 83 7.95 -5.35 -4.45
C SER A 83 9.11 -6.33 -4.63
N VAL A 84 10.23 -5.79 -5.05
CA VAL A 84 11.46 -6.54 -5.28
C VAL A 84 12.60 -5.89 -4.50
N TYR A 85 13.32 -6.71 -3.72
CA TYR A 85 14.51 -6.29 -2.99
C TYR A 85 15.74 -7.06 -3.44
N ARG A 86 16.91 -6.54 -3.19
CA ARG A 86 18.12 -7.32 -3.30
C ARG A 86 18.29 -8.20 -2.07
N ARG A 87 18.76 -9.41 -2.29
CA ARG A 87 19.20 -10.30 -1.26
C ARG A 87 20.39 -9.70 -0.50
N VAL A 88 20.37 -9.76 0.82
CA VAL A 88 21.45 -9.31 1.73
C VAL A 88 22.25 -10.49 2.31
N SER A 89 21.68 -11.69 2.39
CA SER A 89 22.39 -12.89 2.83
C SER A 89 23.33 -13.43 1.74
N ASP A 90 24.44 -14.04 2.14
CA ASP A 90 25.48 -14.50 1.18
C ASP A 90 25.05 -15.71 0.35
N HIS A 91 24.40 -16.71 0.96
CA HIS A 91 24.11 -18.01 0.35
C HIS A 91 22.76 -18.61 0.76
N GLY A 92 22.29 -19.64 0.03
CA GLY A 92 21.11 -20.45 0.37
C GLY A 92 19.81 -19.89 -0.20
N CYS A 93 18.69 -20.30 0.38
CA CYS A 93 17.33 -19.98 -0.11
C CYS A 93 16.73 -18.69 0.46
N GLY A 94 17.57 -17.76 0.90
CA GLY A 94 17.11 -16.54 1.58
C GLY A 94 16.85 -16.76 3.08
N THR A 95 16.78 -15.67 3.81
CA THR A 95 16.59 -15.62 5.26
C THR A 95 15.56 -14.57 5.62
N VAL A 96 15.12 -14.51 6.89
CA VAL A 96 14.24 -13.46 7.40
C VAL A 96 14.83 -12.06 7.19
N ALA A 97 16.16 -11.90 7.32
CA ALA A 97 16.84 -10.62 7.06
C ALA A 97 16.73 -10.16 5.61
N ASP A 98 16.59 -11.09 4.65
CA ASP A 98 16.37 -10.75 3.26
C ASP A 98 14.98 -10.16 3.01
N ILE A 99 13.99 -10.53 3.84
CA ILE A 99 12.61 -10.07 3.75
C ILE A 99 12.42 -8.77 4.53
N LEU A 100 12.96 -8.69 5.76
CA LEU A 100 12.72 -7.58 6.68
C LEU A 100 13.63 -6.37 6.37
N GLN A 101 13.55 -5.87 5.15
CA GLN A 101 14.26 -4.68 4.70
C GLN A 101 13.32 -3.46 4.65
N PRO A 102 13.81 -2.25 4.96
CA PRO A 102 13.00 -1.04 4.84
C PRO A 102 12.65 -0.74 3.38
N GLY A 103 11.53 -0.04 3.16
CA GLY A 103 11.02 0.26 1.83
C GLY A 103 12.02 0.98 0.90
N ILE A 104 12.96 1.74 1.46
CA ILE A 104 13.98 2.45 0.70
C ILE A 104 14.97 1.50 -0.05
N GLU A 105 15.10 0.25 0.39
CA GLU A 105 15.96 -0.76 -0.23
C GLU A 105 15.29 -1.48 -1.43
N GLN A 106 14.06 -1.14 -1.76
CA GLN A 106 13.38 -1.67 -2.94
C GLN A 106 14.15 -1.31 -4.22
N VAL A 107 14.31 -2.29 -5.09
CA VAL A 107 14.90 -2.09 -6.44
C VAL A 107 13.82 -2.00 -7.52
N ALA A 108 12.63 -2.49 -7.24
CA ALA A 108 11.44 -2.32 -8.06
C ALA A 108 10.18 -2.49 -7.21
N ALA A 109 9.12 -1.82 -7.59
CA ALA A 109 7.78 -2.05 -7.09
C ALA A 109 6.74 -1.81 -8.19
N GLY A 110 5.62 -2.47 -8.08
CA GLY A 110 4.54 -2.33 -9.05
C GLY A 110 3.22 -2.88 -8.54
N TYR A 111 2.19 -2.62 -9.31
CA TYR A 111 0.89 -3.25 -9.14
C TYR A 111 0.24 -3.52 -10.49
N VAL A 112 -0.63 -4.51 -10.51
CA VAL A 112 -1.56 -4.74 -11.61
C VAL A 112 -2.96 -4.41 -11.12
N MET A 113 -3.67 -3.54 -11.82
CA MET A 113 -5.07 -3.22 -11.54
C MET A 113 -5.98 -3.97 -12.51
N TYR A 114 -6.94 -4.71 -11.98
CA TYR A 114 -7.98 -5.41 -12.73
C TYR A 114 -9.27 -4.60 -12.65
N GLY A 115 -9.45 -3.67 -13.60
CA GLY A 115 -10.59 -2.75 -13.66
C GLY A 115 -11.23 -2.73 -15.04
N SER A 116 -11.68 -1.55 -15.49
CA SER A 116 -12.23 -1.35 -16.86
C SER A 116 -11.23 -1.70 -17.96
N SER A 117 -9.94 -1.63 -17.67
CA SER A 117 -8.85 -2.26 -18.40
C SER A 117 -7.86 -2.84 -17.40
N THR A 118 -7.08 -3.84 -17.81
CA THR A 118 -5.98 -4.35 -16.99
C THR A 118 -4.76 -3.49 -17.22
N MET A 119 -4.24 -2.89 -16.13
CA MET A 119 -3.07 -2.02 -16.18
C MET A 119 -1.97 -2.51 -15.24
N LEU A 120 -0.75 -2.61 -15.77
CA LEU A 120 0.47 -2.78 -14.98
C LEU A 120 1.11 -1.40 -14.79
N VAL A 121 1.36 -1.02 -13.54
CA VAL A 121 2.13 0.19 -13.19
C VAL A 121 3.33 -0.22 -12.36
N TYR A 122 4.53 0.21 -12.76
CA TYR A 122 5.73 -0.12 -12.00
C TYR A 122 6.81 0.95 -12.09
N THR A 123 7.77 0.83 -11.18
CA THR A 123 9.00 1.63 -11.14
C THR A 123 10.20 0.75 -10.83
N THR A 124 11.36 1.13 -11.37
CA THR A 124 12.68 0.61 -11.00
C THR A 124 13.57 1.70 -10.41
N GLY A 125 12.99 2.74 -9.84
CA GLY A 125 13.69 3.87 -9.23
C GLY A 125 14.02 5.03 -10.20
N GLN A 126 13.49 5.02 -11.42
CA GLN A 126 13.73 6.06 -12.43
C GLN A 126 12.41 6.61 -13.02
N GLY A 127 11.44 6.87 -12.16
CA GLY A 127 10.09 7.28 -12.55
C GLY A 127 9.12 6.11 -12.65
N VAL A 128 7.86 6.41 -12.89
CA VAL A 128 6.76 5.44 -12.91
C VAL A 128 6.18 5.32 -14.30
N HIS A 129 5.95 4.09 -14.76
CA HIS A 129 5.42 3.81 -16.08
C HIS A 129 4.17 2.93 -15.99
N GLY A 130 3.18 3.21 -16.82
CA GLY A 130 1.94 2.46 -16.89
C GLY A 130 1.76 1.79 -18.25
N PHE A 131 1.33 0.54 -18.22
CA PHE A 131 1.11 -0.31 -19.40
C PHE A 131 -0.32 -0.85 -19.35
N THR A 132 -0.99 -0.86 -20.49
CA THR A 132 -2.34 -1.42 -20.61
C THR A 132 -2.26 -2.74 -21.36
N LEU A 133 -2.92 -3.77 -20.83
CA LEU A 133 -3.03 -5.06 -21.50
C LEU A 133 -3.89 -4.91 -22.75
N ASP A 134 -3.34 -5.29 -23.91
CA ASP A 134 -4.12 -5.54 -25.13
C ASP A 134 -4.55 -7.02 -25.11
N PRO A 135 -5.84 -7.32 -24.88
CA PRO A 135 -6.30 -8.69 -24.80
C PRO A 135 -6.29 -9.42 -26.14
N THR A 136 -6.15 -8.71 -27.26
CA THR A 136 -6.14 -9.32 -28.60
C THR A 136 -4.83 -10.00 -28.92
N ILE A 137 -3.73 -9.52 -28.35
CA ILE A 137 -2.38 -10.07 -28.53
C ILE A 137 -1.78 -10.60 -27.22
N GLY A 138 -2.44 -10.35 -26.07
CA GLY A 138 -1.97 -10.82 -24.76
C GLY A 138 -0.75 -10.07 -24.21
N GLU A 139 -0.47 -8.85 -24.69
CA GLU A 139 0.73 -8.09 -24.33
C GLU A 139 0.39 -6.77 -23.62
N PHE A 140 1.27 -6.35 -22.69
CA PHE A 140 1.18 -5.06 -22.05
C PHE A 140 1.88 -3.97 -22.89
N LEU A 141 1.11 -3.01 -23.38
CA LEU A 141 1.60 -1.90 -24.19
C LEU A 141 1.80 -0.65 -23.33
N LEU A 142 2.93 0.03 -23.50
CA LEU A 142 3.22 1.29 -22.81
C LEU A 142 2.19 2.36 -23.16
N SER A 143 1.29 2.66 -22.22
CA SER A 143 0.20 3.63 -22.40
C SER A 143 0.46 4.94 -21.62
N HIS A 144 1.22 4.89 -20.54
CA HIS A 144 1.53 6.04 -19.69
C HIS A 144 3.04 6.11 -19.46
N PRO A 145 3.81 6.71 -20.41
CA PRO A 145 5.23 6.92 -20.20
C PRO A 145 5.43 8.02 -19.16
N ARG A 146 6.05 7.72 -18.04
CA ARG A 146 6.37 8.65 -16.95
C ARG A 146 5.14 9.32 -16.31
N ILE A 147 4.48 8.59 -15.44
CA ILE A 147 3.39 9.10 -14.59
C ILE A 147 3.98 10.08 -13.56
N VAL A 148 3.37 11.27 -13.46
CA VAL A 148 3.71 12.29 -12.45
C VAL A 148 2.43 12.68 -11.72
N THR A 149 2.42 12.51 -10.41
CA THR A 149 1.28 12.86 -9.57
C THR A 149 1.26 14.38 -9.33
N PRO A 150 0.12 15.06 -9.55
CA PRO A 150 -0.06 16.46 -9.16
C PRO A 150 0.27 16.69 -7.68
N ALA A 151 0.95 17.81 -7.38
CA ALA A 151 1.36 18.11 -6.00
C ALA A 151 0.16 18.27 -5.03
N ILE A 152 -0.97 18.77 -5.53
CA ILE A 152 -2.26 18.89 -4.83
C ILE A 152 -3.30 18.16 -5.66
N GLY A 153 -4.12 17.32 -5.03
CA GLY A 153 -5.14 16.55 -5.72
C GLY A 153 -6.56 17.07 -5.51
N LYS A 154 -7.47 16.59 -6.37
CA LYS A 154 -8.90 16.92 -6.32
C LYS A 154 -9.71 15.94 -5.48
N TYR A 155 -9.14 14.78 -5.16
CA TYR A 155 -9.86 13.66 -4.55
C TYR A 155 -9.25 13.29 -3.20
N TYR A 156 -10.10 12.78 -2.31
CA TYR A 156 -9.68 12.03 -1.15
C TYR A 156 -10.44 10.72 -1.06
N SER A 157 -9.76 9.69 -0.59
CA SER A 157 -10.24 8.31 -0.52
C SER A 157 -10.02 7.80 0.89
N VAL A 158 -11.08 7.74 1.69
CA VAL A 158 -11.05 7.20 3.05
C VAL A 158 -12.43 6.70 3.44
N ASN A 159 -12.50 5.63 4.23
CA ASN A 159 -13.77 5.12 4.73
C ASN A 159 -14.27 5.96 5.93
N GLU A 160 -15.06 6.98 5.66
CA GLU A 160 -15.57 7.89 6.69
C GLU A 160 -16.56 7.24 7.68
N SER A 161 -17.05 6.02 7.44
CA SER A 161 -17.80 5.28 8.46
C SER A 161 -16.98 5.03 9.74
N ASN A 162 -15.65 5.13 9.63
CA ASN A 162 -14.71 4.99 10.72
C ASN A 162 -14.42 6.30 11.47
N PHE A 163 -14.99 7.45 11.03
CA PHE A 163 -14.65 8.78 11.52
C PHE A 163 -14.63 8.91 13.05
N ALA A 164 -15.64 8.37 13.73
CA ALA A 164 -15.73 8.42 15.18
C ALA A 164 -14.64 7.63 15.93
N ARG A 165 -13.96 6.70 15.24
CA ARG A 165 -12.88 5.86 15.80
C ARG A 165 -11.49 6.43 15.61
N TRP A 166 -11.33 7.43 14.73
CA TRP A 166 -10.04 8.07 14.49
C TRP A 166 -9.66 9.02 15.62
N ASP A 167 -8.36 9.24 15.78
CA ASP A 167 -7.88 10.32 16.62
C ASP A 167 -8.31 11.71 16.10
N LYS A 168 -8.22 12.71 16.95
CA LYS A 168 -8.65 14.07 16.60
C LYS A 168 -7.82 14.71 15.49
N GLY A 169 -6.54 14.32 15.33
CA GLY A 169 -5.69 14.82 14.26
C GLY A 169 -6.19 14.35 12.89
N VAL A 170 -6.47 13.06 12.75
CA VAL A 170 -7.06 12.47 11.53
C VAL A 170 -8.43 13.07 11.25
N GLN A 171 -9.31 13.16 12.27
CA GLN A 171 -10.63 13.78 12.13
C GLN A 171 -10.52 15.24 11.62
N THR A 172 -9.57 15.99 12.15
CA THR A 172 -9.34 17.40 11.75
C THR A 172 -8.84 17.48 10.31
N ALA A 173 -7.92 16.61 9.90
CA ALA A 173 -7.41 16.57 8.54
C ALA A 173 -8.54 16.27 7.53
N VAL A 174 -9.41 15.30 7.82
CA VAL A 174 -10.55 14.95 6.96
C VAL A 174 -11.55 16.11 6.87
N ARG A 175 -11.84 16.82 7.97
CA ARG A 175 -12.64 18.04 7.93
C ARG A 175 -12.03 19.12 7.04
N GLY A 176 -10.70 19.22 6.99
CA GLY A 176 -10.02 20.10 6.03
C GLY A 176 -10.37 19.75 4.59
N PHE A 177 -10.48 18.46 4.25
CA PHE A 177 -10.93 18.02 2.92
C PHE A 177 -12.39 18.32 2.62
N HIS A 178 -13.25 18.45 3.65
CA HIS A 178 -14.63 18.93 3.50
C HIS A 178 -14.71 20.45 3.22
N GLY A 179 -13.61 21.19 3.43
CA GLY A 179 -13.60 22.65 3.32
C GLY A 179 -13.96 23.37 4.62
N ASP A 180 -13.99 22.66 5.74
CA ASP A 180 -14.39 23.22 7.04
C ASP A 180 -13.26 24.01 7.74
N LEU A 181 -12.03 24.00 7.19
CA LEU A 181 -10.87 24.69 7.74
C LEU A 181 -10.50 25.91 6.87
N PRO A 182 -10.40 27.12 7.44
CA PRO A 182 -10.19 28.36 6.68
C PRO A 182 -8.82 28.44 6.00
N ASP A 183 -7.83 27.72 6.52
CA ASP A 183 -6.43 27.78 6.05
C ASP A 183 -6.08 26.66 5.05
N TYR A 184 -7.05 25.82 4.69
CA TYR A 184 -6.82 24.74 3.73
C TYR A 184 -7.55 25.01 2.41
N ILE A 185 -6.82 24.78 1.32
CA ILE A 185 -7.31 25.01 -0.05
C ILE A 185 -8.53 24.13 -0.33
N ALA A 186 -9.61 24.74 -0.75
CA ALA A 186 -10.87 24.24 -1.27
C ALA A 186 -11.17 22.74 -1.11
N GLY A 187 -12.35 22.42 -0.63
CA GLY A 187 -12.83 21.04 -0.38
C GLY A 187 -12.55 20.08 -1.52
N LYS A 188 -12.24 18.83 -1.15
CA LYS A 188 -11.96 17.75 -2.10
C LYS A 188 -13.20 16.89 -2.35
N ASN A 189 -13.25 16.24 -3.49
CA ASN A 189 -14.31 15.27 -3.78
C ASN A 189 -13.98 13.92 -3.17
N SER A 190 -14.89 13.37 -2.38
CA SER A 190 -14.78 12.02 -1.83
C SER A 190 -14.92 10.97 -2.94
N ARG A 191 -13.99 10.02 -2.98
CA ARG A 191 -14.03 8.82 -3.85
C ARG A 191 -13.38 7.68 -3.08
N TYR A 192 -14.14 6.64 -2.77
CA TYR A 192 -13.66 5.47 -2.04
C TYR A 192 -14.28 4.20 -2.61
N ILE A 193 -13.45 3.29 -3.11
CA ILE A 193 -13.83 1.99 -3.68
C ILE A 193 -13.61 0.89 -2.64
N GLY A 194 -12.59 1.05 -1.78
CA GLY A 194 -12.23 0.06 -0.77
C GLY A 194 -11.22 -0.99 -1.25
N SER A 195 -10.53 -0.73 -2.36
CA SER A 195 -9.31 -1.41 -2.79
C SER A 195 -8.18 -0.38 -2.81
N LEU A 196 -7.05 -0.70 -2.18
CA LEU A 196 -5.89 0.19 -2.15
C LEU A 196 -5.42 0.49 -3.57
N VAL A 197 -5.27 -0.54 -4.40
CA VAL A 197 -4.81 -0.37 -5.80
C VAL A 197 -5.74 0.54 -6.58
N ALA A 198 -7.06 0.33 -6.52
CA ALA A 198 -8.02 1.10 -7.32
C ALA A 198 -8.12 2.57 -6.88
N ASP A 199 -8.17 2.82 -5.57
CA ASP A 199 -8.23 4.17 -5.02
C ASP A 199 -6.92 4.92 -5.26
N PHE A 200 -5.77 4.25 -5.04
CA PHE A 200 -4.46 4.82 -5.28
C PHE A 200 -4.21 5.11 -6.76
N HIS A 201 -4.54 4.20 -7.67
CA HIS A 201 -4.34 4.38 -9.11
C HIS A 201 -5.02 5.65 -9.62
N ARG A 202 -6.28 5.90 -9.23
CA ARG A 202 -6.96 7.15 -9.54
C ARG A 202 -6.21 8.36 -9.01
N ASN A 203 -5.76 8.30 -7.74
CA ASN A 203 -5.07 9.41 -7.09
C ASN A 203 -3.66 9.63 -7.66
N LEU A 204 -2.97 8.57 -8.08
CA LEU A 204 -1.67 8.64 -8.76
C LEU A 204 -1.75 9.44 -10.06
N ILE A 205 -2.78 9.20 -10.87
CA ILE A 205 -2.94 9.83 -12.18
C ILE A 205 -3.59 11.22 -12.09
N ALA A 206 -4.68 11.34 -11.34
CA ALA A 206 -5.50 12.55 -11.30
C ALA A 206 -5.13 13.53 -10.17
N GLY A 207 -4.26 13.12 -9.27
CA GLY A 207 -3.99 13.80 -8.02
C GLY A 207 -5.06 13.52 -6.97
N GLY A 208 -4.64 13.29 -5.75
CA GLY A 208 -5.51 13.00 -4.61
C GLY A 208 -4.75 12.29 -3.49
N ILE A 209 -5.49 11.91 -2.48
CA ILE A 209 -4.94 11.25 -1.31
C ILE A 209 -5.78 10.03 -0.94
N PHE A 210 -5.12 8.91 -0.66
CA PHE A 210 -5.73 7.74 -0.04
C PHE A 210 -5.28 7.67 1.42
N MET A 211 -6.20 7.34 2.31
CA MET A 211 -5.94 7.21 3.74
C MET A 211 -6.54 5.91 4.29
N TYR A 212 -5.72 5.17 5.00
CA TYR A 212 -6.14 4.08 5.87
C TYR A 212 -5.49 4.28 7.25
N PRO A 213 -5.97 5.26 8.04
CA PRO A 213 -5.36 5.61 9.31
C PRO A 213 -5.61 4.53 10.36
N ALA A 214 -4.80 4.54 11.42
CA ALA A 214 -5.09 3.82 12.63
C ALA A 214 -6.42 4.27 13.24
N ASP A 215 -7.11 3.35 13.90
CA ASP A 215 -8.32 3.63 14.64
C ASP A 215 -8.37 2.81 15.95
N THR A 216 -9.37 3.04 16.80
CA THR A 216 -9.50 2.33 18.07
C THR A 216 -9.65 0.82 17.94
N LYS A 217 -10.10 0.32 16.78
CA LYS A 217 -10.20 -1.11 16.49
C LYS A 217 -8.89 -1.67 15.92
N ASN A 218 -8.16 -0.87 15.17
CA ASN A 218 -6.90 -1.21 14.50
C ASN A 218 -5.82 -0.18 14.86
N PRO A 219 -5.27 -0.23 16.08
CA PRO A 219 -4.33 0.79 16.55
C PRO A 219 -3.00 0.80 15.77
N ASN A 220 -2.62 -0.30 15.15
CA ASN A 220 -1.43 -0.43 14.31
C ASN A 220 -1.75 -0.31 12.81
N GLY A 221 -2.94 0.18 12.43
CA GLY A 221 -3.41 0.16 11.06
C GLY A 221 -3.97 -1.20 10.64
N LYS A 222 -4.41 -1.30 9.39
CA LYS A 222 -4.94 -2.56 8.83
C LYS A 222 -4.06 -3.09 7.69
N LEU A 223 -3.50 -2.19 6.88
CA LEU A 223 -2.65 -2.56 5.75
C LEU A 223 -1.30 -3.12 6.21
N ARG A 224 -0.64 -3.90 5.37
CA ARG A 224 0.63 -4.53 5.68
C ARG A 224 1.79 -3.69 5.14
N LEU A 225 2.80 -3.52 5.98
CA LEU A 225 3.92 -2.66 5.65
C LEU A 225 4.67 -3.14 4.40
N LEU A 226 5.01 -4.43 4.33
CA LEU A 226 5.96 -4.97 3.37
C LEU A 226 5.40 -5.17 1.96
N TYR A 227 4.16 -5.61 1.81
CA TYR A 227 3.63 -5.98 0.49
C TYR A 227 2.45 -5.12 0.02
N GLU A 228 2.01 -4.14 0.84
CA GLU A 228 1.02 -3.12 0.46
C GLU A 228 1.62 -1.70 0.62
N CYS A 229 1.94 -1.25 1.85
CA CYS A 229 2.32 0.14 2.11
C CYS A 229 3.64 0.52 1.45
N ALA A 230 4.71 -0.28 1.61
CA ALA A 230 6.04 0.05 1.11
C ALA A 230 6.13 0.05 -0.44
N PRO A 231 5.60 -0.95 -1.19
CA PRO A 231 5.60 -0.89 -2.65
C PRO A 231 4.79 0.31 -3.18
N MET A 232 3.61 0.57 -2.62
CA MET A 232 2.79 1.71 -3.05
C MET A 232 3.45 3.05 -2.72
N ALA A 233 4.14 3.15 -1.56
CA ALA A 233 4.92 4.33 -1.19
C ALA A 233 6.08 4.58 -2.17
N TYR A 234 6.79 3.53 -2.57
CA TYR A 234 7.87 3.66 -3.55
C TYR A 234 7.35 4.21 -4.89
N ILE A 235 6.24 3.67 -5.38
CA ILE A 235 5.59 4.17 -6.61
C ILE A 235 5.15 5.62 -6.44
N ALA A 236 4.50 5.97 -5.32
CA ALA A 236 4.04 7.34 -5.06
C ALA A 236 5.20 8.34 -5.10
N GLU A 237 6.31 8.05 -4.41
CA GLU A 237 7.47 8.93 -4.34
C GLU A 237 8.18 9.05 -5.69
N GLN A 238 8.31 7.97 -6.45
CA GLN A 238 8.87 7.99 -7.79
C GLN A 238 8.00 8.77 -8.80
N ALA A 239 6.71 8.93 -8.50
CA ALA A 239 5.79 9.78 -9.25
C ALA A 239 5.73 11.23 -8.73
N GLY A 240 6.52 11.60 -7.70
CA GLY A 240 6.53 12.94 -7.11
C GLY A 240 5.47 13.17 -6.02
N GLY A 241 4.80 12.11 -5.57
CA GLY A 241 3.92 12.07 -4.41
C GLY A 241 4.68 11.83 -3.08
N ALA A 242 3.95 11.41 -2.03
CA ALA A 242 4.51 11.07 -0.73
C ALA A 242 3.68 9.98 -0.03
N ALA A 243 4.27 9.35 0.99
CA ALA A 243 3.58 8.39 1.85
C ALA A 243 4.09 8.44 3.30
N THR A 244 3.16 8.41 4.27
CA THR A 244 3.46 8.40 5.70
C THR A 244 2.48 7.50 6.46
N ASP A 245 2.88 7.04 7.64
CA ASP A 245 1.98 6.39 8.61
C ASP A 245 1.24 7.41 9.51
N GLY A 246 1.50 8.71 9.28
CA GLY A 246 1.02 9.83 10.07
C GLY A 246 2.13 10.49 10.89
N GLU A 247 3.24 9.79 11.13
CA GLU A 247 4.40 10.28 11.88
C GLU A 247 5.71 10.13 11.10
N HIS A 248 5.89 8.95 10.48
CA HIS A 248 7.12 8.58 9.78
C HIS A 248 6.85 8.37 8.29
N ARG A 249 7.87 8.59 7.51
CA ARG A 249 7.86 8.23 6.09
C ARG A 249 7.83 6.70 5.94
N ILE A 250 6.88 6.18 5.17
CA ILE A 250 6.71 4.72 4.99
C ILE A 250 8.00 4.06 4.51
N MET A 251 8.72 4.68 3.59
CA MET A 251 9.95 4.13 3.00
C MET A 251 11.09 3.90 4.01
N GLU A 252 11.08 4.59 5.15
CA GLU A 252 12.11 4.51 6.19
C GLU A 252 11.74 3.54 7.32
N ARG A 253 10.50 3.04 7.33
CA ARG A 253 10.05 2.06 8.32
C ARG A 253 10.84 0.76 8.16
N VAL A 254 11.43 0.29 9.27
CA VAL A 254 12.09 -1.03 9.33
C VAL A 254 11.07 -2.05 9.84
N PRO A 255 10.69 -3.04 9.04
CA PRO A 255 9.70 -4.03 9.45
C PRO A 255 10.24 -4.97 10.53
N GLY A 256 9.45 -5.24 11.55
CA GLY A 256 9.74 -6.20 12.62
C GLY A 256 9.25 -7.62 12.33
N SER A 257 8.33 -7.79 11.38
CA SER A 257 7.78 -9.08 10.97
C SER A 257 7.23 -9.03 9.55
N LEU A 258 7.05 -10.20 8.92
CA LEU A 258 6.52 -10.33 7.56
C LEU A 258 5.15 -9.67 7.40
N HIS A 259 4.27 -9.83 8.39
CA HIS A 259 2.89 -9.36 8.36
C HIS A 259 2.67 -8.10 9.22
N GLU A 260 3.74 -7.32 9.47
CA GLU A 260 3.61 -6.07 10.22
C GLU A 260 2.59 -5.14 9.55
N ARG A 261 1.68 -4.61 10.37
CA ARG A 261 0.66 -3.66 9.92
C ARG A 261 1.13 -2.23 10.08
N SER A 262 0.60 -1.36 9.22
CA SER A 262 0.88 0.07 9.25
C SER A 262 -0.36 0.87 8.87
N PRO A 263 -0.61 2.02 9.49
CA PRO A 263 -1.45 3.05 8.91
C PRO A 263 -0.82 3.56 7.61
N LEU A 264 -1.64 4.11 6.72
CA LEU A 264 -1.18 4.65 5.45
C LEU A 264 -1.91 5.94 5.09
N VAL A 265 -1.13 6.96 4.75
CA VAL A 265 -1.56 8.20 4.13
C VAL A 265 -0.66 8.41 2.91
N ILE A 266 -1.23 8.35 1.69
CA ILE A 266 -0.45 8.28 0.46
C ILE A 266 -1.12 9.05 -0.69
N GLY A 267 -0.33 9.73 -1.53
CA GLY A 267 -0.85 10.43 -2.70
C GLY A 267 -0.07 11.71 -3.03
N SER A 268 -0.79 12.76 -3.42
CA SER A 268 -0.24 14.08 -3.70
C SER A 268 0.56 14.62 -2.52
N ARG A 269 1.81 15.01 -2.74
CA ARG A 269 2.77 15.32 -1.66
C ARG A 269 2.31 16.42 -0.71
N ASP A 270 1.65 17.47 -1.23
CA ASP A 270 1.20 18.58 -0.41
C ASP A 270 -0.04 18.21 0.41
N ASP A 271 -0.88 17.31 -0.09
CA ASP A 271 -2.00 16.75 0.65
C ASP A 271 -1.52 15.84 1.79
N VAL A 272 -0.53 14.98 1.52
CA VAL A 272 0.08 14.11 2.53
C VAL A 272 0.75 14.93 3.61
N ARG A 273 1.51 15.98 3.22
CA ARG A 273 2.14 16.91 4.17
C ARG A 273 1.11 17.60 5.06
N PHE A 274 0.01 18.09 4.48
CA PHE A 274 -1.08 18.71 5.26
C PHE A 274 -1.64 17.76 6.32
N VAL A 275 -1.87 16.48 5.98
CA VAL A 275 -2.38 15.48 6.94
C VAL A 275 -1.37 15.26 8.06
N ALA A 276 -0.09 15.01 7.73
CA ALA A 276 0.95 14.77 8.73
C ALA A 276 1.14 15.95 9.68
N GLU A 277 1.20 17.18 9.15
CA GLU A 277 1.32 18.40 9.96
C GLU A 277 0.08 18.64 10.83
N THR A 278 -1.12 18.31 10.34
CA THR A 278 -2.36 18.46 11.11
C THR A 278 -2.41 17.48 12.27
N ILE A 279 -2.04 16.21 12.05
CA ILE A 279 -1.92 15.20 13.09
C ILE A 279 -0.92 15.65 14.15
N GLY A 280 0.28 16.10 13.75
CA GLY A 280 1.33 16.60 14.66
C GLY A 280 0.85 17.77 15.51
N ARG A 281 0.27 18.81 14.91
CA ARG A 281 -0.24 20.00 15.63
C ARG A 281 -1.31 19.67 16.66
N VAL A 282 -2.24 18.78 16.33
CA VAL A 282 -3.32 18.38 17.25
C VAL A 282 -2.76 17.58 18.42
N ARG A 283 -1.80 16.70 18.18
CA ARG A 283 -1.11 15.94 19.23
C ARG A 283 -0.35 16.85 20.20
N ASP A 284 0.46 17.77 19.69
CA ASP A 284 1.25 18.68 20.49
C ASP A 284 0.38 19.59 21.36
N SER A 285 -0.74 20.11 20.80
CA SER A 285 -1.69 20.92 21.58
C SER A 285 -2.38 20.12 22.69
N SER A 286 -2.64 18.82 22.47
CA SER A 286 -3.24 17.94 23.48
C SER A 286 -2.25 17.65 24.62
N LEU A 287 -0.97 17.42 24.32
CA LEU A 287 0.08 17.21 25.32
C LEU A 287 0.30 18.48 26.17
N ALA A 288 0.30 19.65 25.53
CA ALA A 288 0.43 20.94 26.24
C ALA A 288 -0.75 21.23 27.19
N ALA A 289 -1.95 20.73 26.87
CA ALA A 289 -3.13 20.88 27.71
C ALA A 289 -3.08 19.97 28.95
N VAL A 290 -2.54 18.78 28.84
CA VAL A 290 -2.38 17.80 29.95
C VAL A 290 -1.26 18.22 30.93
N GLY A 291 -0.23 18.91 30.43
CA GLY A 291 0.93 19.34 31.23
C GLY A 291 0.72 20.60 32.05
N ARG A 292 -0.46 21.25 32.10
CA ARG A 292 -0.76 22.38 32.96
C ARG A 292 -1.33 21.89 34.28
N PRO A 293 -0.57 21.95 35.41
CA PRO A 293 -1.15 21.67 36.71
C PRO A 293 -2.24 22.72 37.00
N ASP A 294 -3.35 22.24 37.51
CA ASP A 294 -4.51 23.06 37.91
C ASP A 294 -4.08 24.09 38.94
N ARG A 295 -3.82 25.33 38.55
CA ARG A 295 -3.57 26.43 39.45
C ARG A 295 -4.91 26.92 39.96
N ARG A 296 -5.55 26.12 40.83
CA ARG A 296 -6.59 26.57 41.72
C ARG A 296 -6.19 26.24 43.13
N SER A 297 -5.59 27.19 43.78
CA SER A 297 -5.52 27.34 45.22
C SER A 297 -6.07 28.72 45.59
#